data_8261bdbd440b0063bf704d72e8f3afed
#
_entry.id   8261bdbd440b0063bf704d72e8f3afed
#
_cell.length_a   1.000
_cell.length_b   1.000
_cell.length_c   1.000
_cell.angle_alpha   90.00
_cell.angle_beta   90.00
_cell.angle_gamma   90.00
#
_symmetry.space_group_name_H-M   'P 1'
#
loop_
_entity.id
_entity.type
_entity.pdbx_description
1 polymer ?
#
loop_
_entity_poly.entity_id
_entity_poly.type
_entity_poly.pdbx_seq_one_letter_code
_entity_poly.pdbx_strand_id
1 'polypeptide(L)'
;MSDMWTRRQILALSGSALLATVLPVLPAKAFAARKGGLVLGDASVAAGETNADALYRKAFVLDCNTLASIGTLAGDKDIGKELQAIRDSGLTALKSTLGGASGTFEETVADIAAAQALIERYPDMFVKVVGHDDLERAGREHKVAIIFSFEAASMLEDKLERIDLFRQLDVRVMQLSYNHRTPFGCGCLDGDSDGVTALGRKAIARMNELGVALDLSHANVRTTADGIAMSTRPPVFTHSGCRSVFDHPRNKPDREMKALADKGGVMGIYMLPFLTVDTRQPMLEDYMRHMLHALDVCGEDHVGIGTDSMFFTVGDSDLKAIAADEEARRKAGVGAPGENRPPYIPDINTPRKLERVA
;
A
#
# COMPACT_ATOMS: atom_id res chain seq x y z
N MET A 1 14.77 -12.35 -25.54
CA MET A 1 15.77 -12.32 -24.45
C MET A 1 15.24 -11.30 -23.46
N SER A 2 14.71 -11.74 -22.32
CA SER A 2 14.08 -10.89 -21.32
C SER A 2 15.19 -10.21 -20.52
N ASP A 3 15.30 -8.88 -20.64
CA ASP A 3 16.10 -8.08 -19.74
C ASP A 3 15.47 -8.15 -18.35
N MET A 4 16.08 -8.97 -17.50
CA MET A 4 15.68 -9.07 -16.09
C MET A 4 16.07 -7.79 -15.36
N TRP A 5 15.11 -7.19 -14.74
CA TRP A 5 15.21 -6.01 -13.87
C TRP A 5 16.27 -6.23 -12.77
N THR A 6 17.13 -5.25 -12.54
CA THR A 6 18.12 -5.29 -11.46
C THR A 6 17.49 -4.79 -10.15
N ARG A 7 18.06 -5.21 -8.99
CA ARG A 7 17.61 -4.79 -7.64
C ARG A 7 17.50 -3.27 -7.46
N ARG A 8 18.37 -2.48 -8.12
CA ARG A 8 18.32 -1.01 -8.09
C ARG A 8 17.14 -0.40 -8.86
N GLN A 9 16.55 -1.11 -9.79
CA GLN A 9 15.38 -0.67 -10.56
C GLN A 9 14.08 -0.83 -9.75
N ILE A 10 14.16 -1.46 -8.58
CA ILE A 10 13.06 -1.76 -7.68
C ILE A 10 13.01 -0.76 -6.50
N LEU A 11 13.98 0.14 -6.38
CA LEU A 11 14.17 1.03 -5.20
C LEU A 11 13.04 2.02 -4.90
N ALA A 12 12.15 2.28 -5.79
CA ALA A 12 10.94 3.03 -5.48
C ALA A 12 9.77 2.12 -5.06
N LEU A 13 9.98 0.76 -4.78
CA LEU A 13 8.97 -0.07 -5.38
C LEU A 13 8.98 -1.50 -4.92
N SER A 14 8.96 -1.72 -3.76
CA SER A 14 8.38 -2.82 -2.97
C SER A 14 7.53 -3.89 -3.67
N GLY A 15 7.77 -4.24 -4.89
CA GLY A 15 6.88 -5.16 -5.59
C GLY A 15 7.06 -6.63 -5.25
N SER A 16 8.29 -7.07 -5.05
CA SER A 16 8.61 -8.51 -5.09
C SER A 16 8.00 -9.33 -3.96
N ALA A 17 7.98 -8.82 -2.74
CA ALA A 17 7.44 -9.57 -1.62
C ALA A 17 5.89 -9.53 -1.57
N LEU A 18 5.29 -8.39 -1.87
CA LEU A 18 3.84 -8.28 -2.01
C LEU A 18 3.34 -9.21 -3.10
N LEU A 19 4.06 -9.27 -4.22
CA LEU A 19 3.79 -10.16 -5.33
C LEU A 19 3.92 -11.65 -4.95
N ALA A 20 4.95 -12.00 -4.20
CA ALA A 20 5.14 -13.39 -3.75
C ALA A 20 4.03 -13.89 -2.81
N THR A 21 3.35 -12.97 -2.09
CA THR A 21 2.27 -13.33 -1.16
C THR A 21 0.92 -13.48 -1.83
N VAL A 22 0.70 -12.74 -2.91
CA VAL A 22 -0.59 -12.73 -3.63
C VAL A 22 -0.69 -13.87 -4.65
N LEU A 23 0.42 -14.56 -4.97
CA LEU A 23 0.52 -15.47 -6.11
C LEU A 23 0.93 -16.88 -5.71
N PRO A 24 0.53 -17.93 -6.48
CA PRO A 24 1.01 -19.29 -6.22
C PRO A 24 2.53 -19.36 -6.36
N VAL A 25 3.16 -19.98 -5.36
CA VAL A 25 4.61 -20.10 -5.19
C VAL A 25 5.25 -20.73 -6.43
N LEU A 26 6.09 -19.98 -7.12
CA LEU A 26 7.22 -20.57 -7.83
C LEU A 26 8.32 -20.88 -6.80
N PRO A 27 8.98 -22.05 -6.87
CA PRO A 27 9.98 -22.40 -5.89
C PRO A 27 11.13 -21.40 -5.87
N ALA A 28 11.57 -21.02 -4.67
CA ALA A 28 12.60 -20.02 -4.36
C ALA A 28 13.98 -20.23 -5.04
N LYS A 29 14.15 -21.27 -5.83
CA LYS A 29 15.40 -21.56 -6.57
C LYS A 29 15.55 -20.78 -7.89
N ALA A 30 14.55 -20.03 -8.33
CA ALA A 30 14.62 -19.25 -9.59
C ALA A 30 15.33 -17.89 -9.45
N PHE A 31 15.67 -17.46 -8.22
CA PHE A 31 16.34 -16.18 -7.96
C PHE A 31 17.79 -16.31 -7.49
N ALA A 32 18.55 -17.25 -8.06
CA ALA A 32 20.00 -17.29 -7.83
C ALA A 32 20.69 -16.18 -8.64
N ALA A 33 21.28 -15.23 -7.92
CA ALA A 33 21.98 -14.08 -8.44
C ALA A 33 23.09 -14.46 -9.45
N ARG A 34 23.04 -13.94 -10.68
CA ARG A 34 24.20 -13.80 -11.54
C ARG A 34 24.96 -12.52 -11.16
N LYS A 35 26.15 -12.68 -10.59
CA LYS A 35 27.16 -11.61 -10.47
C LYS A 35 27.60 -11.21 -11.88
N GLY A 36 27.15 -10.09 -12.37
CA GLY A 36 27.66 -9.46 -13.56
C GLY A 36 27.46 -7.95 -13.43
N GLY A 37 28.55 -7.20 -13.29
CA GLY A 37 28.54 -5.75 -13.21
C GLY A 37 27.92 -5.15 -14.47
N LEU A 38 26.95 -4.27 -14.30
CA LEU A 38 26.30 -3.53 -15.38
C LEU A 38 27.22 -2.40 -15.81
N VAL A 39 27.72 -2.46 -17.03
CA VAL A 39 28.29 -1.29 -17.73
C VAL A 39 27.10 -0.50 -18.24
N LEU A 40 26.86 0.66 -17.65
CA LEU A 40 25.87 1.63 -18.15
C LEU A 40 26.37 2.15 -19.49
N GLY A 41 25.78 1.67 -20.59
CA GLY A 41 25.97 2.27 -21.91
C GLY A 41 25.41 3.69 -21.91
N ASP A 42 26.13 4.65 -22.51
CA ASP A 42 25.75 6.02 -22.73
C ASP A 42 24.39 6.12 -23.44
N ALA A 43 23.32 6.25 -22.65
CA ALA A 43 22.05 6.76 -23.15
C ALA A 43 22.13 8.29 -23.02
N SER A 44 22.14 9.01 -24.13
CA SER A 44 22.09 10.47 -24.16
C SER A 44 20.88 10.95 -23.37
N VAL A 45 21.12 11.49 -22.19
CA VAL A 45 20.09 12.10 -21.33
C VAL A 45 19.70 13.42 -21.99
N ALA A 46 18.41 13.62 -22.25
CA ALA A 46 17.91 14.90 -22.74
C ALA A 46 18.31 16.03 -21.77
N ALA A 47 18.70 17.18 -22.27
CA ALA A 47 19.19 18.27 -21.45
C ALA A 47 18.14 18.67 -20.37
N GLY A 48 18.48 18.47 -19.09
CA GLY A 48 17.60 18.72 -17.93
C GLY A 48 17.07 17.47 -17.25
N GLU A 49 17.32 16.26 -17.75
CA GLU A 49 16.88 14.99 -17.17
C GLU A 49 17.95 14.42 -16.24
N THR A 50 17.54 13.98 -15.03
CA THR A 50 18.42 13.33 -14.07
C THR A 50 18.47 11.80 -14.32
N ASN A 51 19.49 11.12 -13.79
CA ASN A 51 19.54 9.66 -13.80
C ASN A 51 18.35 9.03 -13.06
N ALA A 52 17.81 9.71 -12.04
CA ALA A 52 16.63 9.28 -11.28
C ALA A 52 15.37 9.31 -12.15
N ASP A 53 15.15 10.37 -12.93
CA ASP A 53 14.03 10.47 -13.86
C ASP A 53 14.05 9.35 -14.91
N ALA A 54 15.23 9.05 -15.47
CA ALA A 54 15.40 7.98 -16.43
C ALA A 54 15.16 6.59 -15.82
N LEU A 55 15.59 6.39 -14.57
CA LEU A 55 15.36 5.17 -13.81
C LEU A 55 13.89 4.98 -13.50
N TYR A 56 13.22 6.02 -13.00
CA TYR A 56 11.80 5.98 -12.64
C TYR A 56 10.92 5.59 -13.83
N ARG A 57 11.16 6.18 -15.01
CA ARG A 57 10.39 5.82 -16.22
C ARG A 57 10.55 4.38 -16.68
N LYS A 58 11.65 3.72 -16.33
CA LYS A 58 11.92 2.32 -16.68
C LYS A 58 11.53 1.35 -15.57
N ALA A 59 11.29 1.85 -14.36
CA ALA A 59 10.98 1.03 -13.21
C ALA A 59 9.52 0.55 -13.26
N PHE A 60 9.29 -0.60 -12.62
CA PHE A 60 7.93 -1.01 -12.24
C PHE A 60 7.56 -0.25 -10.97
N VAL A 61 6.67 0.75 -11.07
CA VAL A 61 6.30 1.64 -9.97
C VAL A 61 5.01 1.18 -9.32
N LEU A 62 5.09 0.70 -8.07
CA LEU A 62 3.93 0.30 -7.26
C LEU A 62 3.73 1.24 -6.08
N ASP A 63 2.56 1.87 -5.96
CA ASP A 63 2.10 2.45 -4.70
C ASP A 63 1.35 1.38 -3.89
N CYS A 64 1.93 1.00 -2.74
CA CYS A 64 1.40 -0.06 -1.89
C CYS A 64 0.10 0.33 -1.17
N ASN A 65 -0.26 1.59 -1.15
CA ASN A 65 -1.55 2.11 -0.71
C ASN A 65 -1.81 3.51 -1.21
N THR A 66 -2.96 3.72 -1.82
CA THR A 66 -3.45 5.05 -2.21
C THR A 66 -4.71 5.39 -1.41
N LEU A 67 -4.88 6.66 -1.02
CA LEU A 67 -6.04 7.11 -0.25
C LEU A 67 -7.32 7.07 -1.10
N ALA A 68 -7.25 7.53 -2.36
CA ALA A 68 -8.39 7.52 -3.26
C ALA A 68 -8.67 6.10 -3.77
N SER A 69 -9.80 5.54 -3.38
CA SER A 69 -10.28 4.25 -3.90
C SER A 69 -10.71 4.37 -5.35
N ILE A 70 -10.36 3.38 -6.16
CA ILE A 70 -10.89 3.25 -7.52
C ILE A 70 -12.42 3.12 -7.52
N GLY A 71 -13.01 2.50 -6.49
CA GLY A 71 -14.46 2.43 -6.30
C GLY A 71 -15.09 3.81 -6.08
N THR A 72 -14.47 4.64 -5.25
CA THR A 72 -14.90 6.03 -5.01
C THR A 72 -14.85 6.86 -6.29
N LEU A 73 -13.77 6.74 -7.07
CA LEU A 73 -13.64 7.43 -8.36
C LEU A 73 -14.74 7.04 -9.36
N ALA A 74 -15.25 5.81 -9.31
CA ALA A 74 -16.31 5.35 -10.20
C ALA A 74 -17.62 6.15 -10.03
N GLY A 75 -17.87 6.70 -8.84
CA GLY A 75 -19.03 7.54 -8.53
C GLY A 75 -18.86 9.02 -8.89
N ASP A 76 -17.67 9.48 -9.21
CA ASP A 76 -17.40 10.87 -9.52
C ASP A 76 -17.85 11.23 -10.96
N LYS A 77 -18.54 12.37 -11.08
CA LYS A 77 -19.01 12.89 -12.39
C LYS A 77 -17.90 13.56 -13.18
N ASP A 78 -16.85 14.04 -12.51
CA ASP A 78 -15.70 14.73 -13.12
C ASP A 78 -14.38 13.99 -12.79
N ILE A 79 -14.35 12.71 -13.11
CA ILE A 79 -13.19 11.82 -12.89
C ILE A 79 -11.98 12.17 -13.77
N GLY A 80 -12.13 13.10 -14.73
CA GLY A 80 -11.10 13.39 -15.72
C GLY A 80 -9.79 13.90 -15.12
N LYS A 81 -9.86 14.69 -14.05
CA LYS A 81 -8.69 15.22 -13.32
C LYS A 81 -7.89 14.09 -12.66
N GLU A 82 -8.58 13.17 -12.02
CA GLU A 82 -7.99 12.03 -11.31
C GLU A 82 -7.36 11.05 -12.31
N LEU A 83 -8.05 10.73 -13.40
CA LEU A 83 -7.50 9.88 -14.45
C LEU A 83 -6.26 10.48 -15.09
N GLN A 84 -6.26 11.80 -15.33
CA GLN A 84 -5.08 12.48 -15.84
C GLN A 84 -3.93 12.45 -14.84
N ALA A 85 -4.21 12.69 -13.55
CA ALA A 85 -3.20 12.62 -12.50
C ALA A 85 -2.59 11.21 -12.35
N ILE A 86 -3.40 10.15 -12.48
CA ILE A 86 -2.90 8.77 -12.50
C ILE A 86 -1.98 8.54 -13.71
N ARG A 87 -2.33 9.03 -14.89
CA ARG A 87 -1.45 8.95 -16.09
C ARG A 87 -0.13 9.70 -15.89
N ASP A 88 -0.20 10.90 -15.31
CA ASP A 88 0.97 11.75 -15.08
C ASP A 88 1.88 11.22 -13.96
N SER A 89 1.36 10.37 -13.08
CA SER A 89 2.11 9.84 -11.93
C SER A 89 3.26 8.91 -12.32
N GLY A 90 3.17 8.25 -13.47
CA GLY A 90 4.11 7.21 -13.87
C GLY A 90 3.95 5.88 -13.13
N LEU A 91 2.85 5.69 -12.38
CA LEU A 91 2.54 4.42 -11.71
C LEU A 91 2.35 3.28 -12.72
N THR A 92 2.90 2.12 -12.40
CA THR A 92 2.63 0.85 -13.10
C THR A 92 1.59 0.02 -12.35
N ALA A 93 1.51 0.18 -11.04
CA ALA A 93 0.52 -0.50 -10.20
C ALA A 93 0.15 0.33 -8.97
N LEU A 94 -1.05 0.10 -8.44
CA LEU A 94 -1.48 0.63 -7.16
C LEU A 94 -2.38 -0.36 -6.42
N LYS A 95 -2.32 -0.33 -5.10
CA LYS A 95 -3.26 -1.01 -4.23
C LYS A 95 -4.41 -0.05 -3.92
N SER A 96 -5.62 -0.46 -4.24
CA SER A 96 -6.85 0.29 -3.99
C SER A 96 -7.65 -0.36 -2.87
N THR A 97 -7.94 0.40 -1.82
CA THR A 97 -8.79 -0.03 -0.71
C THR A 97 -10.25 0.08 -1.09
N LEU A 98 -11.01 -0.96 -0.83
CA LEU A 98 -12.45 -1.07 -1.07
C LEU A 98 -13.17 -1.33 0.27
N GLY A 99 -14.40 -0.85 0.40
CA GLY A 99 -15.22 -0.98 1.60
C GLY A 99 -14.80 -0.07 2.77
N GLY A 100 -13.73 0.70 2.64
CA GLY A 100 -13.25 1.66 3.64
C GLY A 100 -12.95 1.04 5.02
N ALA A 101 -12.98 1.88 6.07
CA ALA A 101 -12.62 1.49 7.44
C ALA A 101 -13.71 0.68 8.17
N SER A 102 -14.97 0.79 7.75
CA SER A 102 -16.14 0.25 8.47
C SER A 102 -17.28 -0.21 7.56
N GLY A 103 -17.02 -0.39 6.27
CA GLY A 103 -18.04 -0.80 5.31
C GLY A 103 -18.69 -2.14 5.67
N THR A 104 -20.00 -2.23 5.46
CA THR A 104 -20.76 -3.47 5.55
C THR A 104 -20.38 -4.41 4.40
N PHE A 105 -20.85 -5.64 4.47
CA PHE A 105 -20.66 -6.60 3.38
C PHE A 105 -21.25 -6.08 2.05
N GLU A 106 -22.49 -5.59 2.10
CA GLU A 106 -23.23 -5.08 0.93
C GLU A 106 -22.55 -3.85 0.32
N GLU A 107 -22.15 -2.89 1.14
CA GLU A 107 -21.42 -1.69 0.69
C GLU A 107 -20.09 -2.06 0.05
N THR A 108 -19.37 -3.02 0.61
CA THR A 108 -18.09 -3.48 0.08
C THR A 108 -18.25 -4.20 -1.27
N VAL A 109 -19.29 -5.03 -1.42
CA VAL A 109 -19.61 -5.68 -2.71
C VAL A 109 -19.98 -4.64 -3.76
N ALA A 110 -20.75 -3.60 -3.38
CA ALA A 110 -21.11 -2.50 -4.30
C ALA A 110 -19.86 -1.70 -4.72
N ASP A 111 -18.93 -1.45 -3.80
CA ASP A 111 -17.66 -0.75 -4.10
C ASP A 111 -16.76 -1.59 -5.03
N ILE A 112 -16.67 -2.90 -4.82
CA ILE A 112 -15.98 -3.82 -5.75
C ILE A 112 -16.61 -3.76 -7.14
N ALA A 113 -17.94 -3.78 -7.23
CA ALA A 113 -18.65 -3.71 -8.52
C ALA A 113 -18.40 -2.37 -9.22
N ALA A 114 -18.39 -1.26 -8.48
CA ALA A 114 -18.07 0.06 -9.01
C ALA A 114 -16.62 0.14 -9.52
N ALA A 115 -15.66 -0.37 -8.75
CA ALA A 115 -14.25 -0.44 -9.15
C ALA A 115 -14.06 -1.30 -10.42
N GLN A 116 -14.75 -2.43 -10.50
CA GLN A 116 -14.75 -3.30 -11.67
C GLN A 116 -15.29 -2.56 -12.92
N ALA A 117 -16.44 -1.88 -12.79
CA ALA A 117 -17.05 -1.12 -13.87
C ALA A 117 -16.14 0.03 -14.35
N LEU A 118 -15.40 0.68 -13.45
CA LEU A 118 -14.43 1.70 -13.82
C LEU A 118 -13.29 1.13 -14.65
N ILE A 119 -12.72 -0.01 -14.24
CA ILE A 119 -11.64 -0.68 -14.98
C ILE A 119 -12.12 -1.09 -16.36
N GLU A 120 -13.33 -1.63 -16.48
CA GLU A 120 -13.96 -2.01 -17.76
C GLU A 120 -14.24 -0.80 -18.65
N ARG A 121 -14.57 0.35 -18.06
CA ARG A 121 -14.82 1.62 -18.80
C ARG A 121 -13.54 2.20 -19.39
N TYR A 122 -12.37 1.95 -18.77
CA TYR A 122 -11.07 2.49 -19.19
C TYR A 122 -10.04 1.37 -19.44
N PRO A 123 -10.32 0.43 -20.36
CA PRO A 123 -9.47 -0.76 -20.59
C PRO A 123 -8.10 -0.43 -21.16
N ASP A 124 -7.95 0.77 -21.77
CA ASP A 124 -6.67 1.28 -22.26
C ASP A 124 -5.79 1.86 -21.15
N MET A 125 -6.35 2.06 -19.96
CA MET A 125 -5.65 2.65 -18.83
C MET A 125 -5.39 1.65 -17.70
N PHE A 126 -6.32 0.76 -17.43
CA PHE A 126 -6.28 -0.11 -16.26
C PHE A 126 -6.22 -1.60 -16.60
N VAL A 127 -5.58 -2.35 -15.71
CA VAL A 127 -5.59 -3.81 -15.66
C VAL A 127 -5.97 -4.23 -14.24
N LYS A 128 -7.04 -5.02 -14.08
CA LYS A 128 -7.33 -5.64 -12.79
C LYS A 128 -6.34 -6.77 -12.50
N VAL A 129 -5.77 -6.80 -11.30
CA VAL A 129 -4.84 -7.84 -10.87
C VAL A 129 -5.60 -9.06 -10.36
N VAL A 130 -5.56 -10.13 -11.14
CA VAL A 130 -6.05 -11.46 -10.78
C VAL A 130 -4.88 -12.38 -10.45
N GLY A 131 -3.74 -12.20 -11.11
CA GLY A 131 -2.51 -12.95 -10.93
C GLY A 131 -1.26 -12.11 -11.25
N HIS A 132 -0.09 -12.74 -11.14
CA HIS A 132 1.21 -12.08 -11.39
C HIS A 132 1.33 -11.57 -12.83
N ASP A 133 0.89 -12.38 -13.78
CA ASP A 133 0.98 -12.05 -15.20
C ASP A 133 0.27 -10.73 -15.54
N ASP A 134 -0.74 -10.32 -14.74
CA ASP A 134 -1.44 -9.05 -14.92
C ASP A 134 -0.54 -7.85 -14.61
N LEU A 135 0.35 -7.97 -13.62
CA LEU A 135 1.32 -6.92 -13.29
C LEU A 135 2.35 -6.77 -14.39
N GLU A 136 2.91 -7.88 -14.88
CA GLU A 136 3.81 -7.86 -16.01
C GLU A 136 3.12 -7.32 -17.28
N ARG A 137 1.86 -7.72 -17.51
CA ARG A 137 1.06 -7.22 -18.63
C ARG A 137 0.88 -5.71 -18.54
N ALA A 138 0.52 -5.18 -17.37
CA ALA A 138 0.37 -3.74 -17.16
C ALA A 138 1.66 -2.98 -17.50
N GLY A 139 2.82 -3.47 -17.05
CA GLY A 139 4.12 -2.87 -17.38
C GLY A 139 4.42 -2.90 -18.88
N ARG A 140 4.16 -4.02 -19.56
CA ARG A 140 4.38 -4.15 -21.02
C ARG A 140 3.42 -3.28 -21.83
N GLU A 141 2.19 -3.13 -21.39
CA GLU A 141 1.14 -2.37 -22.09
C GLU A 141 1.08 -0.89 -21.66
N HIS A 142 1.97 -0.45 -20.77
CA HIS A 142 1.97 0.91 -20.18
C HIS A 142 0.63 1.29 -19.55
N LYS A 143 0.00 0.34 -18.84
CA LYS A 143 -1.23 0.51 -18.07
C LYS A 143 -0.95 0.48 -16.59
N VAL A 144 -1.94 0.86 -15.79
CA VAL A 144 -1.89 0.79 -14.33
C VAL A 144 -2.63 -0.44 -13.83
N ALA A 145 -1.91 -1.34 -13.17
CA ALA A 145 -2.47 -2.51 -12.52
C ALA A 145 -3.17 -2.13 -11.21
N ILE A 146 -4.40 -2.58 -11.02
CA ILE A 146 -5.21 -2.29 -9.83
C ILE A 146 -5.30 -3.54 -8.96
N ILE A 147 -4.75 -3.47 -7.75
CA ILE A 147 -4.80 -4.52 -6.73
C ILE A 147 -5.95 -4.21 -5.77
N PHE A 148 -6.99 -5.03 -5.74
CA PHE A 148 -8.10 -4.89 -4.80
C PHE A 148 -7.70 -5.33 -3.40
N SER A 149 -8.04 -4.51 -2.40
CA SER A 149 -7.65 -4.72 -1.02
C SER A 149 -8.68 -4.23 -0.01
N PHE A 150 -8.53 -4.66 1.24
CA PHE A 150 -9.26 -4.14 2.40
C PHE A 150 -8.29 -3.64 3.47
N GLU A 151 -8.61 -2.50 4.07
CA GLU A 151 -7.91 -1.95 5.24
C GLU A 151 -8.59 -2.30 6.57
N ALA A 152 -9.71 -3.00 6.52
CA ALA A 152 -10.46 -3.48 7.67
C ALA A 152 -10.94 -4.91 7.44
N ALA A 153 -11.54 -5.50 8.46
CA ALA A 153 -12.23 -6.78 8.36
C ALA A 153 -13.73 -6.67 8.70
N SER A 154 -14.28 -5.45 8.76
CA SER A 154 -15.69 -5.18 9.09
C SER A 154 -16.65 -5.88 8.14
N MET A 155 -16.34 -5.91 6.83
CA MET A 155 -17.12 -6.57 5.79
C MET A 155 -17.16 -8.11 5.94
N LEU A 156 -16.22 -8.67 6.68
CA LEU A 156 -16.26 -10.10 7.01
C LEU A 156 -17.27 -10.39 8.13
N GLU A 157 -17.60 -9.40 8.97
CA GLU A 157 -18.31 -9.57 10.23
C GLU A 157 -17.57 -10.62 11.11
N ASP A 158 -18.15 -11.80 11.35
CA ASP A 158 -17.51 -12.96 11.99
C ASP A 158 -17.46 -14.21 11.07
N LYS A 159 -17.71 -14.01 9.75
CA LYS A 159 -17.92 -15.08 8.75
C LYS A 159 -16.66 -15.32 7.94
N LEU A 160 -15.93 -16.37 8.28
CA LEU A 160 -14.67 -16.73 7.59
C LEU A 160 -14.84 -17.07 6.12
N GLU A 161 -15.99 -17.66 5.73
CA GLU A 161 -16.32 -17.98 4.34
C GLU A 161 -16.38 -16.77 3.42
N ARG A 162 -16.52 -15.56 3.96
CA ARG A 162 -16.44 -14.32 3.17
C ARG A 162 -15.03 -14.05 2.65
N ILE A 163 -13.98 -14.57 3.28
CA ILE A 163 -12.61 -14.49 2.74
C ILE A 163 -12.54 -15.21 1.40
N ASP A 164 -13.16 -16.39 1.28
CA ASP A 164 -13.24 -17.13 0.02
C ASP A 164 -13.99 -16.36 -1.05
N LEU A 165 -15.14 -15.79 -0.69
CA LEU A 165 -15.94 -15.00 -1.60
C LEU A 165 -15.16 -13.77 -2.12
N PHE A 166 -14.56 -13.00 -1.22
CA PHE A 166 -13.80 -11.83 -1.62
C PHE A 166 -12.52 -12.20 -2.41
N ARG A 167 -11.90 -13.34 -2.11
CA ARG A 167 -10.81 -13.86 -2.95
C ARG A 167 -11.27 -14.18 -4.37
N GLN A 168 -12.50 -14.70 -4.55
CA GLN A 168 -13.13 -14.94 -5.86
C GLN A 168 -13.53 -13.64 -6.55
N LEU A 169 -13.81 -12.58 -5.80
CA LEU A 169 -14.01 -11.21 -6.30
C LEU A 169 -12.68 -10.46 -6.53
N ASP A 170 -11.57 -11.18 -6.56
CA ASP A 170 -10.22 -10.70 -6.86
C ASP A 170 -9.57 -9.81 -5.81
N VAL A 171 -10.05 -9.81 -4.56
CA VAL A 171 -9.34 -9.17 -3.45
C VAL A 171 -8.07 -9.97 -3.14
N ARG A 172 -6.93 -9.29 -3.06
CA ARG A 172 -5.60 -9.88 -2.92
C ARG A 172 -4.89 -9.53 -1.62
N VAL A 173 -5.32 -8.47 -0.94
CA VAL A 173 -4.72 -7.98 0.31
C VAL A 173 -5.83 -7.69 1.30
N MET A 174 -5.71 -8.16 2.55
CA MET A 174 -6.69 -7.91 3.62
C MET A 174 -6.01 -7.63 4.95
N GLN A 175 -6.58 -6.70 5.72
CA GLN A 175 -6.23 -6.44 7.12
C GLN A 175 -7.19 -7.15 8.07
N LEU A 176 -6.75 -7.36 9.32
CA LEU A 176 -7.58 -7.92 10.40
C LEU A 176 -8.37 -6.84 11.14
N SER A 177 -7.87 -5.62 11.17
CA SER A 177 -8.45 -4.47 11.86
C SER A 177 -8.07 -3.18 11.15
N TYR A 178 -8.90 -2.17 11.30
CA TYR A 178 -8.53 -0.78 11.10
C TYR A 178 -7.93 -0.24 12.41
N ASN A 179 -8.23 0.98 12.83
CA ASN A 179 -7.66 1.58 14.03
C ASN A 179 -8.16 0.97 15.34
N HIS A 180 -9.28 0.26 15.34
CA HIS A 180 -9.90 -0.37 16.50
C HIS A 180 -10.11 -1.87 16.33
N ARG A 181 -10.41 -2.54 17.46
CA ARG A 181 -10.68 -3.97 17.55
C ARG A 181 -11.80 -4.40 16.60
N THR A 182 -11.59 -5.56 16.00
CA THR A 182 -12.56 -6.34 15.25
C THR A 182 -12.68 -7.75 15.87
N PRO A 183 -13.56 -8.62 15.38
CA PRO A 183 -13.57 -10.03 15.77
C PRO A 183 -12.24 -10.76 15.51
N PHE A 184 -11.34 -10.20 14.69
CA PHE A 184 -10.11 -10.88 14.23
C PHE A 184 -8.84 -10.41 14.94
N GLY A 185 -8.78 -9.17 15.41
CA GLY A 185 -7.59 -8.60 16.06
C GLY A 185 -7.81 -7.18 16.56
N CYS A 186 -6.77 -6.57 17.12
CA CYS A 186 -6.77 -5.22 17.66
C CYS A 186 -6.09 -4.24 16.71
N GLY A 187 -6.66 -3.04 16.60
CA GLY A 187 -6.11 -1.92 15.85
C GLY A 187 -5.11 -1.09 16.66
N CYS A 188 -4.45 -0.16 16.01
CA CYS A 188 -3.37 0.63 16.57
C CYS A 188 -3.81 1.55 17.74
N LEU A 189 -5.09 1.83 17.88
CA LEU A 189 -5.65 2.65 18.99
C LEU A 189 -6.09 1.81 20.19
N ASP A 190 -6.09 0.49 20.08
CA ASP A 190 -6.30 -0.41 21.21
C ASP A 190 -4.97 -0.61 21.96
N GLY A 191 -5.04 -0.89 23.24
CA GLY A 191 -3.84 -1.23 24.02
C GLY A 191 -3.17 -2.52 23.51
N ASP A 192 -1.89 -2.69 23.79
CA ASP A 192 -1.07 -3.83 23.33
C ASP A 192 -1.23 -5.12 24.20
N SER A 193 -2.21 -5.15 25.12
CA SER A 193 -2.51 -6.35 25.93
C SER A 193 -3.07 -7.50 25.12
N ASP A 194 -3.88 -7.19 24.11
CA ASP A 194 -4.58 -8.14 23.26
C ASP A 194 -4.05 -8.07 21.81
N GLY A 195 -4.02 -9.22 21.15
CA GLY A 195 -3.53 -9.37 19.78
C GLY A 195 -4.53 -10.08 18.87
N VAL A 196 -4.04 -11.00 18.06
CA VAL A 196 -4.86 -11.82 17.16
C VAL A 196 -5.78 -12.73 17.95
N THR A 197 -7.08 -12.68 17.68
CA THR A 197 -8.09 -13.52 18.33
C THR A 197 -8.04 -14.97 17.83
N ALA A 198 -8.83 -15.85 18.45
CA ALA A 198 -9.00 -17.22 17.95
C ALA A 198 -9.60 -17.26 16.53
N LEU A 199 -10.52 -16.31 16.21
CA LEU A 199 -11.09 -16.16 14.88
C LEU A 199 -10.06 -15.59 13.90
N GLY A 200 -9.28 -14.59 14.34
CA GLY A 200 -8.19 -14.01 13.55
C GLY A 200 -7.14 -15.02 13.13
N ARG A 201 -6.79 -15.96 14.02
CA ARG A 201 -5.87 -17.07 13.69
C ARG A 201 -6.41 -17.93 12.54
N LYS A 202 -7.70 -18.24 12.55
CA LYS A 202 -8.36 -19.00 11.47
C LYS A 202 -8.40 -18.17 10.17
N ALA A 203 -8.63 -16.84 10.28
CA ALA A 203 -8.62 -15.94 9.13
C ALA A 203 -7.23 -15.89 8.48
N ILE A 204 -6.16 -15.72 9.28
CA ILE A 204 -4.77 -15.74 8.77
C ILE A 204 -4.47 -17.05 8.04
N ALA A 205 -4.82 -18.19 8.65
CA ALA A 205 -4.62 -19.50 8.02
C ALA A 205 -5.35 -19.58 6.67
N ARG A 206 -6.62 -19.14 6.63
CA ARG A 206 -7.41 -19.15 5.39
C ARG A 206 -6.86 -18.21 4.33
N MET A 207 -6.45 -17.00 4.70
CA MET A 207 -5.79 -16.06 3.79
C MET A 207 -4.51 -16.66 3.19
N ASN A 208 -3.68 -17.31 4.01
CA ASN A 208 -2.46 -17.99 3.54
C ASN A 208 -2.75 -19.10 2.53
N GLU A 209 -3.79 -19.94 2.78
CA GLU A 209 -4.22 -21.00 1.86
C GLU A 209 -4.67 -20.43 0.52
N LEU A 210 -5.44 -19.35 0.54
CA LEU A 210 -6.00 -18.71 -0.65
C LEU A 210 -5.02 -17.80 -1.40
N GLY A 211 -3.85 -17.52 -0.83
CA GLY A 211 -2.88 -16.56 -1.40
C GLY A 211 -3.35 -15.11 -1.30
N VAL A 212 -4.09 -14.77 -0.24
CA VAL A 212 -4.42 -13.40 0.14
C VAL A 212 -3.34 -12.89 1.08
N ALA A 213 -2.71 -11.75 0.76
CA ALA A 213 -1.67 -11.16 1.59
C ALA A 213 -2.27 -10.59 2.90
N LEU A 214 -1.66 -10.94 4.03
CA LEU A 214 -1.99 -10.36 5.32
C LEU A 214 -1.30 -9.00 5.44
N ASP A 215 -2.09 -7.93 5.47
CA ASP A 215 -1.60 -6.58 5.76
C ASP A 215 -1.82 -6.24 7.24
N LEU A 216 -0.78 -5.78 7.91
CA LEU A 216 -0.78 -5.45 9.34
C LEU A 216 -0.57 -3.95 9.60
N SER A 217 -0.78 -3.10 8.58
CA SER A 217 -0.53 -1.65 8.66
C SER A 217 -1.26 -0.98 9.83
N HIS A 218 -2.53 -1.27 10.04
CA HIS A 218 -3.34 -0.69 11.11
C HIS A 218 -3.32 -1.46 12.43
N ALA A 219 -2.73 -2.66 12.47
CA ALA A 219 -2.68 -3.50 13.65
C ALA A 219 -1.86 -2.86 14.79
N ASN A 220 -2.28 -3.05 16.06
CA ASN A 220 -1.49 -2.71 17.23
C ASN A 220 -0.20 -3.58 17.29
N VAL A 221 0.72 -3.27 18.19
CA VAL A 221 2.00 -3.98 18.28
C VAL A 221 1.80 -5.48 18.51
N ARG A 222 0.88 -5.86 19.39
CA ARG A 222 0.62 -7.28 19.70
C ARG A 222 0.00 -8.03 18.53
N THR A 223 -1.02 -7.49 17.87
CA THR A 223 -1.62 -8.09 16.66
C THR A 223 -0.58 -8.19 15.54
N THR A 224 0.30 -7.19 15.41
CA THR A 224 1.39 -7.18 14.42
C THR A 224 2.35 -8.34 14.69
N ALA A 225 2.86 -8.50 15.92
CA ALA A 225 3.77 -9.57 16.30
C ALA A 225 3.12 -10.97 16.11
N ASP A 226 1.88 -11.14 16.58
CA ASP A 226 1.13 -12.37 16.44
C ASP A 226 0.89 -12.72 14.96
N GLY A 227 0.48 -11.74 14.13
CA GLY A 227 0.24 -11.90 12.70
C GLY A 227 1.49 -12.33 11.93
N ILE A 228 2.63 -11.69 12.20
CA ILE A 228 3.93 -12.08 11.62
C ILE A 228 4.29 -13.51 12.03
N ALA A 229 4.15 -13.85 13.31
CA ALA A 229 4.49 -15.20 13.80
C ALA A 229 3.61 -16.29 13.20
N MET A 230 2.30 -16.05 13.08
CA MET A 230 1.30 -17.00 12.64
C MET A 230 1.25 -17.18 11.12
N SER A 231 1.56 -16.13 10.35
CA SER A 231 1.51 -16.20 8.88
C SER A 231 2.55 -17.18 8.35
N THR A 232 2.14 -18.08 7.48
CA THR A 232 3.04 -19.00 6.74
C THR A 232 3.54 -18.41 5.43
N ARG A 233 2.99 -17.24 5.04
CA ARG A 233 3.43 -16.44 3.88
C ARG A 233 3.96 -15.09 4.36
N PRO A 234 4.82 -14.41 3.59
CA PRO A 234 5.27 -13.06 3.93
C PRO A 234 4.07 -12.12 4.16
N PRO A 235 3.88 -11.55 5.36
CA PRO A 235 2.90 -10.47 5.58
C PRO A 235 3.49 -9.13 5.13
N VAL A 236 2.66 -8.07 5.11
CA VAL A 236 3.07 -6.75 4.67
C VAL A 236 2.64 -5.66 5.65
N PHE A 237 3.33 -4.53 5.62
CA PHE A 237 2.83 -3.23 6.06
C PHE A 237 2.70 -2.39 4.79
N THR A 238 1.52 -2.35 4.20
CA THR A 238 1.34 -1.63 2.92
C THR A 238 1.57 -0.13 3.08
N HIS A 239 1.26 0.44 4.26
CA HIS A 239 1.44 1.85 4.58
C HIS A 239 1.67 2.05 6.08
N SER A 240 2.86 2.47 6.47
CA SER A 240 3.22 2.74 7.86
C SER A 240 4.44 3.67 7.95
N GLY A 241 4.76 4.14 9.17
CA GLY A 241 5.99 4.84 9.49
C GLY A 241 6.81 4.07 10.52
N CYS A 242 7.94 4.63 10.95
CA CYS A 242 8.87 4.04 11.90
C CYS A 242 8.70 4.69 13.28
N ARG A 243 8.38 3.89 14.32
CA ARG A 243 8.11 4.40 15.68
C ARG A 243 9.36 5.01 16.31
N SER A 244 10.54 4.49 16.00
CA SER A 244 11.82 5.03 16.49
C SER A 244 12.16 6.41 15.91
N VAL A 245 11.58 6.80 14.76
CA VAL A 245 11.73 8.13 14.16
C VAL A 245 10.71 9.10 14.78
N PHE A 246 9.46 8.67 14.89
CA PHE A 246 8.41 9.42 15.55
C PHE A 246 7.45 8.46 16.27
N ASP A 247 7.32 8.59 17.60
CA ASP A 247 6.46 7.73 18.41
C ASP A 247 4.99 8.05 18.17
N HIS A 248 4.35 7.21 17.36
CA HIS A 248 2.93 7.31 17.02
C HIS A 248 2.32 5.90 16.92
N PRO A 249 1.05 5.67 17.34
CA PRO A 249 0.43 4.35 17.30
C PRO A 249 0.39 3.70 15.91
N ARG A 250 0.31 4.49 14.85
CA ARG A 250 0.32 4.02 13.45
C ARG A 250 1.72 3.59 12.97
N ASN A 251 2.78 4.03 13.66
CA ASN A 251 4.16 3.69 13.32
C ASN A 251 4.58 2.37 13.94
N LYS A 252 5.37 1.59 13.21
CA LYS A 252 5.81 0.25 13.62
C LYS A 252 7.13 0.32 14.38
N PRO A 253 7.26 -0.42 15.50
CA PRO A 253 8.54 -0.58 16.18
C PRO A 253 9.55 -1.36 15.32
N ASP A 254 10.84 -1.09 15.49
CA ASP A 254 11.92 -1.70 14.71
C ASP A 254 11.95 -3.24 14.82
N ARG A 255 11.55 -3.77 15.98
CA ARG A 255 11.47 -5.22 16.18
C ARG A 255 10.48 -5.87 15.22
N GLU A 256 9.30 -5.29 15.05
CA GLU A 256 8.24 -5.78 14.15
C GLU A 256 8.60 -5.53 12.68
N MET A 257 9.27 -4.41 12.38
CA MET A 257 9.79 -4.11 11.04
C MET A 257 10.83 -5.16 10.63
N LYS A 258 11.81 -5.44 11.51
CA LYS A 258 12.81 -6.48 11.26
C LYS A 258 12.19 -7.88 11.12
N ALA A 259 11.25 -8.24 12.00
CA ALA A 259 10.56 -9.53 11.93
C ALA A 259 9.76 -9.70 10.64
N LEU A 260 9.14 -8.61 10.12
CA LEU A 260 8.48 -8.59 8.83
C LEU A 260 9.48 -8.88 7.69
N ALA A 261 10.62 -8.16 7.68
CA ALA A 261 11.67 -8.32 6.68
C ALA A 261 12.28 -9.73 6.70
N ASP A 262 12.60 -10.26 7.89
CA ASP A 262 13.14 -11.61 8.07
C ASP A 262 12.18 -12.69 7.55
N LYS A 263 10.86 -12.39 7.48
CA LYS A 263 9.82 -13.25 6.90
C LYS A 263 9.62 -13.04 5.39
N GLY A 264 10.38 -12.16 4.77
CA GLY A 264 10.28 -11.81 3.35
C GLY A 264 9.17 -10.80 3.05
N GLY A 265 8.61 -10.13 4.07
CA GLY A 265 7.60 -9.10 3.93
C GLY A 265 8.18 -7.77 3.45
N VAL A 266 7.29 -6.83 3.15
CA VAL A 266 7.64 -5.47 2.70
C VAL A 266 6.87 -4.44 3.50
N MET A 267 7.52 -3.30 3.77
CA MET A 267 6.95 -2.12 4.42
C MET A 267 6.91 -0.95 3.45
N GLY A 268 5.72 -0.42 3.14
CA GLY A 268 5.53 0.85 2.44
C GLY A 268 5.54 2.03 3.42
N ILE A 269 6.33 3.07 3.14
CA ILE A 269 6.34 4.30 3.93
C ILE A 269 5.23 5.22 3.43
N TYR A 270 4.39 5.70 4.34
CA TYR A 270 3.24 6.55 4.01
C TYR A 270 3.57 8.06 4.02
N MET A 271 2.69 8.86 3.39
CA MET A 271 2.81 10.32 3.35
C MET A 271 1.79 11.01 4.26
N LEU A 272 1.54 10.40 5.42
CA LEU A 272 0.56 10.86 6.39
C LEU A 272 1.14 11.82 7.45
N PRO A 273 0.28 12.58 8.15
CA PRO A 273 0.69 13.49 9.23
C PRO A 273 1.49 12.84 10.36
N PHE A 274 1.44 11.51 10.49
CA PHE A 274 2.06 10.71 11.55
C PHE A 274 3.58 10.54 11.39
N LEU A 275 4.20 11.23 10.45
CA LEU A 275 5.65 11.24 10.25
C LEU A 275 6.37 12.26 11.14
N THR A 276 5.64 13.19 11.76
CA THR A 276 6.21 14.26 12.58
C THR A 276 5.23 14.78 13.62
N VAL A 277 5.70 15.71 14.47
CA VAL A 277 4.88 16.35 15.51
C VAL A 277 3.61 16.99 14.95
N ASP A 278 2.56 17.04 15.77
CA ASP A 278 1.23 17.52 15.38
C ASP A 278 1.10 19.02 15.15
N THR A 279 2.17 19.78 15.42
CA THR A 279 2.17 21.25 15.30
C THR A 279 2.50 21.74 13.87
N ARG A 280 2.87 20.85 12.96
CA ARG A 280 3.21 21.21 11.57
C ARG A 280 2.92 20.06 10.59
N GLN A 281 2.75 20.40 9.31
CA GLN A 281 2.67 19.44 8.23
C GLN A 281 4.03 18.76 8.03
N PRO A 282 4.08 17.43 7.76
CA PRO A 282 5.32 16.76 7.40
C PRO A 282 5.87 17.29 6.06
N MET A 283 7.19 17.37 5.96
CA MET A 283 7.91 17.74 4.75
C MET A 283 8.66 16.52 4.20
N LEU A 284 9.23 16.64 3.01
CA LEU A 284 10.00 15.54 2.38
C LEU A 284 11.13 15.05 3.29
N GLU A 285 11.77 15.94 4.05
CA GLU A 285 12.82 15.56 5.02
C GLU A 285 12.28 14.60 6.10
N ASP A 286 11.05 14.84 6.62
CA ASP A 286 10.42 13.93 7.59
C ASP A 286 10.18 12.57 6.98
N TYR A 287 9.64 12.54 5.76
CA TYR A 287 9.43 11.32 5.00
C TYR A 287 10.73 10.54 4.78
N MET A 288 11.79 11.24 4.33
CA MET A 288 13.08 10.62 4.07
C MET A 288 13.74 10.06 5.33
N ARG A 289 13.54 10.67 6.51
CA ARG A 289 14.02 10.11 7.78
C ARG A 289 13.38 8.75 8.07
N HIS A 290 12.07 8.60 7.83
CA HIS A 290 11.40 7.30 7.97
C HIS A 290 11.87 6.30 6.91
N MET A 291 12.00 6.73 5.66
CA MET A 291 12.47 5.89 4.56
C MET A 291 13.88 5.34 4.84
N LEU A 292 14.83 6.22 5.18
CA LEU A 292 16.21 5.82 5.47
C LEU A 292 16.32 4.92 6.70
N HIS A 293 15.55 5.20 7.77
CA HIS A 293 15.48 4.34 8.93
C HIS A 293 14.93 2.95 8.60
N ALA A 294 13.86 2.89 7.80
CA ALA A 294 13.30 1.62 7.36
C ALA A 294 14.30 0.81 6.52
N LEU A 295 15.03 1.47 5.61
CA LEU A 295 16.10 0.83 4.83
C LEU A 295 17.21 0.27 5.72
N ASP A 296 17.60 0.99 6.78
CA ASP A 296 18.61 0.52 7.74
C ASP A 296 18.15 -0.70 8.53
N VAL A 297 16.88 -0.71 8.98
CA VAL A 297 16.30 -1.80 9.79
C VAL A 297 15.94 -3.03 8.97
N CYS A 298 15.32 -2.84 7.80
CA CYS A 298 14.73 -3.92 7.00
C CYS A 298 15.61 -4.37 5.83
N GLY A 299 16.47 -3.49 5.33
CA GLY A 299 17.18 -3.69 4.07
C GLY A 299 16.37 -3.27 2.84
N GLU A 300 17.06 -3.00 1.73
CA GLU A 300 16.49 -2.43 0.50
C GLU A 300 15.44 -3.33 -0.19
N ASP A 301 15.52 -4.63 -0.01
CA ASP A 301 14.58 -5.61 -0.59
C ASP A 301 13.20 -5.60 0.13
N HIS A 302 13.07 -4.90 1.27
CA HIS A 302 11.92 -4.98 2.17
C HIS A 302 11.26 -3.62 2.45
N VAL A 303 11.66 -2.57 1.75
CA VAL A 303 11.10 -1.22 1.92
C VAL A 303 10.60 -0.69 0.60
N GLY A 304 9.48 0.01 0.64
CA GLY A 304 8.86 0.64 -0.51
C GLY A 304 8.01 1.85 -0.14
N ILE A 305 7.15 2.24 -1.06
CA ILE A 305 6.27 3.39 -0.93
C ILE A 305 4.83 2.91 -0.81
N GLY A 306 4.08 3.43 0.17
CA GLY A 306 2.65 3.22 0.31
C GLY A 306 2.02 4.53 0.73
N THR A 307 1.82 5.44 -0.22
CA THR A 307 1.62 6.87 0.04
C THR A 307 0.49 7.18 0.98
N ASP A 308 -0.60 6.43 0.90
CA ASP A 308 -1.86 6.73 1.58
C ASP A 308 -2.27 8.20 1.35
N SER A 309 -2.08 8.66 0.11
CA SER A 309 -2.28 10.04 -0.32
C SER A 309 -3.05 10.10 -1.65
N MET A 310 -3.50 11.31 -2.02
CA MET A 310 -4.23 11.56 -3.27
C MET A 310 -3.30 11.39 -4.49
N PHE A 311 -3.84 10.98 -5.64
CA PHE A 311 -3.10 10.91 -6.91
C PHE A 311 -2.74 12.29 -7.46
N PHE A 312 -3.62 13.27 -7.27
CA PHE A 312 -3.54 14.60 -7.85
C PHE A 312 -2.83 15.60 -6.92
N THR A 313 -2.54 16.79 -7.44
CA THR A 313 -2.08 17.92 -6.65
C THR A 313 -3.24 18.44 -5.80
N VAL A 314 -3.04 18.45 -4.48
CA VAL A 314 -4.02 18.93 -3.50
C VAL A 314 -4.06 20.45 -3.53
N GLY A 315 -5.22 21.03 -3.82
CA GLY A 315 -5.47 22.47 -3.82
C GLY A 315 -6.41 22.91 -2.69
N ASP A 316 -6.71 24.21 -2.62
CA ASP A 316 -7.52 24.78 -1.52
C ASP A 316 -8.93 24.19 -1.40
N SER A 317 -9.56 23.82 -2.53
CA SER A 317 -10.87 23.15 -2.53
C SER A 317 -10.78 21.75 -1.94
N ASP A 318 -9.71 21.02 -2.29
CA ASP A 318 -9.48 19.66 -1.82
C ASP A 318 -9.18 19.67 -0.31
N LEU A 319 -8.38 20.65 0.17
CA LEU A 319 -8.09 20.83 1.59
C LEU A 319 -9.36 21.05 2.43
N LYS A 320 -10.35 21.77 1.91
CA LYS A 320 -11.65 21.96 2.61
C LYS A 320 -12.45 20.67 2.69
N ALA A 321 -12.48 19.88 1.61
CA ALA A 321 -13.16 18.59 1.57
C ALA A 321 -12.47 17.58 2.51
N ILE A 322 -11.15 17.52 2.49
CA ILE A 322 -10.35 16.67 3.38
C ILE A 322 -10.61 17.04 4.85
N ALA A 323 -10.56 18.32 5.20
CA ALA A 323 -10.83 18.77 6.58
C ALA A 323 -12.24 18.41 7.08
N ALA A 324 -13.23 18.42 6.19
CA ALA A 324 -14.60 18.00 6.53
C ALA A 324 -14.68 16.47 6.77
N ASP A 325 -13.99 15.68 5.97
CA ASP A 325 -13.90 14.22 6.15
C ASP A 325 -13.15 13.85 7.44
N GLU A 326 -11.99 14.47 7.69
CA GLU A 326 -11.23 14.28 8.93
C GLU A 326 -12.04 14.60 10.17
N GLU A 327 -12.84 15.68 10.15
CA GLU A 327 -13.74 16.04 11.24
C GLU A 327 -14.86 14.99 11.42
N ALA A 328 -15.41 14.45 10.33
CA ALA A 328 -16.40 13.38 10.38
C ALA A 328 -15.79 12.10 10.96
N ARG A 329 -14.59 11.72 10.56
CA ARG A 329 -13.83 10.57 11.08
C ARG A 329 -13.50 10.72 12.56
N ARG A 330 -13.11 11.93 12.98
CA ARG A 330 -12.86 12.25 14.38
C ARG A 330 -14.14 12.12 15.22
N LYS A 331 -15.28 12.63 14.74
CA LYS A 331 -16.58 12.47 15.41
C LYS A 331 -17.04 11.02 15.49
N ALA A 332 -16.76 10.23 14.49
CA ALA A 332 -17.03 8.80 14.47
C ALA A 332 -16.05 7.98 15.34
N GLY A 333 -15.00 8.61 15.88
CA GLY A 333 -14.01 7.96 16.73
C GLY A 333 -13.07 6.99 15.97
N VAL A 334 -12.99 7.08 14.64
CA VAL A 334 -12.16 6.19 13.82
C VAL A 334 -10.81 6.80 13.45
N GLY A 335 -10.62 8.11 13.65
CA GLY A 335 -9.40 8.84 13.37
C GLY A 335 -8.29 8.56 14.37
N ALA A 336 -7.03 8.53 13.91
CA ALA A 336 -5.86 8.42 14.77
C ALA A 336 -5.47 9.78 15.37
N PRO A 337 -4.70 9.84 16.49
CA PRO A 337 -4.17 11.09 17.02
C PRO A 337 -3.40 11.88 15.95
N GLY A 338 -3.61 13.19 15.84
CA GLY A 338 -2.95 14.03 14.84
C GLY A 338 -3.51 13.92 13.41
N GLU A 339 -4.58 13.16 13.19
CA GLU A 339 -5.30 13.03 11.90
C GLU A 339 -6.23 14.26 11.65
N ASN A 340 -5.74 15.45 12.01
CA ASN A 340 -6.37 16.74 11.75
C ASN A 340 -5.56 17.58 10.73
N ARG A 341 -4.60 16.95 10.08
CA ARG A 341 -3.74 17.53 9.06
C ARG A 341 -3.87 16.71 7.78
N PRO A 342 -3.96 17.37 6.61
CA PRO A 342 -4.24 16.67 5.37
C PRO A 342 -3.14 15.65 5.00
N PRO A 343 -3.52 14.52 4.36
CA PRO A 343 -2.63 13.39 4.05
C PRO A 343 -1.80 13.65 2.79
N TYR A 344 -0.89 14.63 2.84
CA TYR A 344 0.06 14.92 1.78
C TYR A 344 1.31 15.62 2.31
N ILE A 345 2.36 15.65 1.52
CA ILE A 345 3.63 16.34 1.80
C ILE A 345 3.73 17.55 0.87
N PRO A 346 3.72 18.81 1.42
CA PRO A 346 3.60 20.04 0.60
C PRO A 346 4.68 20.22 -0.46
N ASP A 347 5.94 19.90 -0.16
CA ASP A 347 7.08 20.08 -1.07
C ASP A 347 7.20 19.01 -2.16
N ILE A 348 6.36 17.97 -2.10
CA ILE A 348 6.18 16.99 -3.18
C ILE A 348 4.70 16.83 -3.58
N ASN A 349 3.90 17.89 -3.44
CA ASN A 349 2.48 17.90 -3.80
C ASN A 349 2.28 17.94 -5.33
N THR A 350 2.51 16.81 -5.96
CA THR A 350 2.43 16.60 -7.41
C THR A 350 1.98 15.17 -7.72
N PRO A 351 1.35 14.90 -8.88
CA PRO A 351 1.10 13.53 -9.32
C PRO A 351 2.38 12.66 -9.37
N ARG A 352 3.53 13.25 -9.69
CA ARG A 352 4.85 12.60 -9.78
C ARG A 352 5.60 12.54 -8.43
N LYS A 353 4.88 12.50 -7.31
CA LYS A 353 5.49 12.50 -5.96
C LYS A 353 6.43 11.31 -5.70
N LEU A 354 6.14 10.16 -6.26
CA LEU A 354 6.98 8.97 -6.09
C LEU A 354 8.33 9.12 -6.80
N GLU A 355 8.34 9.77 -7.96
CA GLU A 355 9.57 10.13 -8.67
C GLU A 355 10.44 11.11 -7.87
N ARG A 356 9.82 12.00 -7.08
CA ARG A 356 10.54 12.94 -6.22
C ARG A 356 11.18 12.26 -5.01
N VAL A 357 10.70 11.10 -4.63
CA VAL A 357 11.27 10.27 -3.55
C VAL A 357 12.41 9.40 -4.07
N ALA A 358 12.30 8.93 -5.32
CA ALA A 358 13.31 8.08 -5.97
C ALA A 358 14.57 8.85 -6.36
#